data_6623d31abb08b363262c8359d8c7395e
#
_entry.id   6623d31abb08b363262c8359d8c7395e
#
_cell.length_a   1.000
_cell.length_b   1.000
_cell.length_c   1.000
_cell.angle_alpha   90.00
_cell.angle_beta   90.00
_cell.angle_gamma   90.00
#
_symmetry.space_group_name_H-M   'P 1'
#
loop_
_entity.id
_entity.type
_entity.pdbx_description
1 polymer ?
#
loop_
_entity_poly.entity_id
_entity_poly.type
_entity_poly.pdbx_seq_one_letter_code
_entity_poly.pdbx_strand_id
1 'polypeptide(L)'
;PLYSSAASDVYKRQALGSLSTFAQGYQFTDVVKVPATPVKNQASTGTCWCFATTSFMESELLRMGKGTYDLSEMFIVRQKYMNQLQDNYVRQGRGNIGQGSLSHTFMNAFNQVGIVPEEVYSGINYDSDRHNHAEMVKYIKAIATTAVDMKKRSPEYYKLIDNLFDTYLGKLPEKFTYQGKEYTPKTFAASLGLNMDDYIELTSFTHHPYYQKFEVEVPDNWEHAQMYNLPLNEMMEVADYALNNGYTVCWDGDVSEKGFSFKNGVAINPEVKKVEDYSTTDRARFEKMDEKERLEEVYKFEKPFPEVNVTPQVRQEGFEAFVTTDDHLMHLTGIAKDQNGTKYYITKNSWGTERNTFGGYLNMSDSFVRAKTIYIMVHKDAIPKAIKSKLGI
;
A
#
# COMPACT_ATOMS: atom_id res chain seq x y z
N PRO A 1 -30.95 25.62 -12.63
CA PRO A 1 -30.66 24.54 -11.72
C PRO A 1 -30.94 23.18 -12.35
N LEU A 2 -29.93 22.55 -12.97
CA LEU A 2 -29.99 21.20 -13.52
C LEU A 2 -28.57 20.61 -13.65
N TYR A 3 -27.86 20.47 -12.52
CA TYR A 3 -26.58 19.77 -12.48
C TYR A 3 -26.37 19.03 -11.15
N SER A 4 -27.32 18.18 -10.74
CA SER A 4 -27.12 17.36 -9.54
C SER A 4 -27.55 15.87 -9.69
N SER A 5 -27.95 15.43 -10.89
CA SER A 5 -28.43 14.05 -11.07
C SER A 5 -27.47 13.11 -11.82
N ALA A 6 -26.46 13.64 -12.52
CA ALA A 6 -25.58 12.81 -13.34
C ALA A 6 -24.55 12.00 -12.53
N ALA A 7 -24.08 12.52 -11.40
CA ALA A 7 -23.07 11.83 -10.57
C ALA A 7 -23.67 10.63 -9.81
N SER A 8 -24.94 10.72 -9.38
CA SER A 8 -25.58 9.61 -8.65
C SER A 8 -25.98 8.44 -9.55
N ASP A 9 -26.18 8.68 -10.84
CA ASP A 9 -26.59 7.63 -11.79
C ASP A 9 -25.42 6.82 -12.34
N VAL A 10 -24.20 7.38 -12.36
CA VAL A 10 -22.98 6.65 -12.71
C VAL A 10 -22.65 5.62 -11.63
N TYR A 11 -22.84 5.95 -10.35
CA TYR A 11 -22.60 5.02 -9.24
C TYR A 11 -23.68 3.92 -9.11
N LYS A 12 -24.93 4.20 -9.46
CA LYS A 12 -26.01 3.19 -9.43
C LYS A 12 -25.93 2.15 -10.56
N ARG A 13 -25.25 2.46 -11.66
CA ARG A 13 -25.04 1.50 -12.76
C ARG A 13 -23.85 0.57 -12.59
N GLN A 14 -22.95 0.83 -11.62
CA GLN A 14 -21.85 -0.07 -11.31
C GLN A 14 -22.23 -1.24 -10.38
N ALA A 15 -23.45 -1.28 -9.88
CA ALA A 15 -23.93 -2.29 -8.91
C ALA A 15 -24.51 -3.57 -9.53
N LEU A 16 -24.56 -3.70 -10.86
CA LEU A 16 -25.16 -4.87 -11.52
C LEU A 16 -24.40 -5.21 -12.82
N GLY A 17 -23.24 -5.81 -12.66
CA GLY A 17 -22.51 -6.47 -13.73
C GLY A 17 -21.37 -7.23 -13.11
N SER A 18 -21.46 -8.54 -13.04
CA SER A 18 -20.29 -9.40 -12.78
C SER A 18 -19.29 -9.18 -13.92
N LEU A 19 -18.38 -8.23 -13.76
CA LEU A 19 -17.25 -8.06 -14.66
C LEU A 19 -16.29 -9.22 -14.42
N SER A 20 -16.37 -10.26 -15.25
CA SER A 20 -15.32 -11.27 -15.34
C SER A 20 -14.08 -10.60 -15.92
N THR A 21 -13.13 -10.26 -15.07
CA THR A 21 -11.82 -9.81 -15.51
C THR A 21 -10.98 -11.04 -15.87
N PHE A 22 -10.61 -11.14 -17.14
CA PHE A 22 -9.75 -12.23 -17.63
C PHE A 22 -8.28 -11.81 -17.47
N ALA A 23 -7.60 -12.32 -16.44
CA ALA A 23 -6.16 -12.50 -16.50
C ALA A 23 -5.85 -13.68 -17.44
N GLN A 24 -4.65 -13.77 -18.00
CA GLN A 24 -4.27 -14.86 -18.90
C GLN A 24 -4.55 -16.22 -18.22
N GLY A 25 -5.62 -16.90 -18.64
CA GLY A 25 -6.10 -18.16 -18.07
C GLY A 25 -6.79 -18.13 -16.70
N TYR A 26 -6.75 -17.04 -15.97
CA TYR A 26 -7.50 -16.84 -14.72
C TYR A 26 -8.82 -16.11 -15.02
N GLN A 27 -9.90 -16.61 -14.42
CA GLN A 27 -11.24 -16.02 -14.52
C GLN A 27 -11.70 -15.68 -13.11
N PHE A 28 -11.91 -14.40 -12.83
CA PHE A 28 -12.31 -13.95 -11.49
C PHE A 28 -13.78 -13.55 -11.46
N THR A 29 -14.44 -13.91 -10.36
CA THR A 29 -15.78 -13.43 -9.99
C THR A 29 -15.65 -12.61 -8.72
N ASP A 30 -16.05 -11.33 -8.80
CA ASP A 30 -16.09 -10.45 -7.64
C ASP A 30 -17.10 -10.96 -6.61
N VAL A 31 -16.67 -11.13 -5.36
CA VAL A 31 -17.55 -11.50 -4.23
C VAL A 31 -17.90 -10.27 -3.42
N VAL A 32 -16.89 -9.42 -3.17
CA VAL A 32 -17.04 -8.14 -2.47
C VAL A 32 -16.21 -7.11 -3.20
N LYS A 33 -16.75 -5.92 -3.39
CA LYS A 33 -16.02 -4.77 -3.94
C LYS A 33 -16.40 -3.51 -3.20
N VAL A 34 -15.43 -2.93 -2.51
CA VAL A 34 -15.57 -1.67 -1.78
C VAL A 34 -15.17 -0.52 -2.71
N PRO A 35 -15.91 0.59 -2.73
CA PRO A 35 -15.57 1.74 -3.56
C PRO A 35 -14.18 2.31 -3.23
N ALA A 36 -13.43 2.64 -4.28
CA ALA A 36 -12.14 3.32 -4.19
C ALA A 36 -12.03 4.40 -5.27
N THR A 37 -11.19 5.39 -5.03
CA THR A 37 -10.86 6.46 -5.99
C THR A 37 -10.09 5.93 -7.20
N PRO A 38 -9.94 6.69 -8.29
CA PRO A 38 -9.17 6.27 -9.46
C PRO A 38 -7.74 5.85 -9.12
N VAL A 39 -7.17 4.98 -9.95
CA VAL A 39 -5.76 4.56 -9.82
C VAL A 39 -4.84 5.72 -10.19
N LYS A 40 -3.86 6.02 -9.34
CA LYS A 40 -2.80 6.99 -9.57
C LYS A 40 -1.50 6.32 -10.01
N ASN A 41 -0.50 7.12 -10.38
CA ASN A 41 0.81 6.63 -10.82
C ASN A 41 1.94 7.30 -10.04
N GLN A 42 2.59 6.55 -9.14
CA GLN A 42 3.77 7.02 -8.42
C GLN A 42 4.99 7.23 -9.31
N ALA A 43 4.95 6.69 -10.52
CA ALA A 43 5.99 6.75 -11.55
C ALA A 43 7.39 6.35 -11.01
N SER A 44 8.41 7.22 -11.17
CA SER A 44 9.79 6.92 -10.80
C SER A 44 10.10 7.37 -9.35
N THR A 45 9.27 6.92 -8.41
CA THR A 45 9.47 7.19 -6.98
C THR A 45 9.25 5.93 -6.14
N GLY A 46 9.90 5.84 -4.99
CA GLY A 46 9.64 4.84 -3.95
C GLY A 46 8.61 5.35 -2.93
N THR A 47 7.53 5.98 -3.39
CA THR A 47 6.50 6.58 -2.52
C THR A 47 5.18 5.79 -2.50
N CYS A 48 5.23 4.48 -2.84
CA CYS A 48 4.09 3.57 -2.81
C CYS A 48 3.31 3.64 -1.48
N TRP A 49 4.04 3.74 -0.38
CA TRP A 49 3.47 3.87 0.95
C TRP A 49 2.48 5.05 1.07
N CYS A 50 2.83 6.18 0.47
CA CYS A 50 1.97 7.36 0.49
C CYS A 50 0.78 7.20 -0.46
N PHE A 51 0.99 6.71 -1.68
CA PHE A 51 -0.09 6.47 -2.64
C PHE A 51 -1.12 5.45 -2.14
N ALA A 52 -0.66 4.34 -1.55
CA ALA A 52 -1.55 3.31 -1.00
C ALA A 52 -2.34 3.84 0.21
N THR A 53 -1.66 4.52 1.14
CA THR A 53 -2.32 5.10 2.33
C THR A 53 -3.28 6.21 1.95
N THR A 54 -2.92 7.11 1.00
CA THR A 54 -3.83 8.14 0.48
C THR A 54 -5.07 7.50 -0.13
N SER A 55 -4.90 6.49 -0.99
CA SER A 55 -6.02 5.76 -1.59
C SER A 55 -6.94 5.11 -0.55
N PHE A 56 -6.36 4.55 0.52
CA PHE A 56 -7.10 4.03 1.67
C PHE A 56 -7.89 5.13 2.38
N MET A 57 -7.28 6.27 2.69
CA MET A 57 -7.94 7.41 3.34
C MET A 57 -9.05 8.03 2.48
N GLU A 58 -8.86 8.09 1.17
CA GLU A 58 -9.89 8.51 0.23
C GLU A 58 -11.10 7.56 0.22
N SER A 59 -10.87 6.24 0.35
CA SER A 59 -11.95 5.26 0.51
C SER A 59 -12.66 5.39 1.86
N GLU A 60 -11.95 5.76 2.93
CA GLU A 60 -12.57 6.09 4.21
C GLU A 60 -13.49 7.32 4.10
N LEU A 61 -13.08 8.34 3.36
CA LEU A 61 -13.94 9.50 3.09
C LEU A 61 -15.20 9.11 2.30
N LEU A 62 -15.08 8.22 1.31
CA LEU A 62 -16.23 7.65 0.60
C LEU A 62 -17.15 6.88 1.56
N ARG A 63 -16.60 6.02 2.41
CA ARG A 63 -17.34 5.25 3.41
C ARG A 63 -18.07 6.14 4.41
N MET A 64 -17.43 7.22 4.84
CA MET A 64 -18.01 8.22 5.75
C MET A 64 -19.07 9.13 5.09
N GLY A 65 -19.33 8.97 3.78
CA GLY A 65 -20.30 9.81 3.04
C GLY A 65 -19.81 11.24 2.82
N LYS A 66 -18.50 11.50 2.92
CA LYS A 66 -17.92 12.82 2.71
C LYS A 66 -17.79 13.20 1.23
N GLY A 67 -17.91 12.23 0.32
CA GLY A 67 -17.73 12.39 -1.12
C GLY A 67 -16.36 11.93 -1.60
N THR A 68 -16.09 12.22 -2.87
CA THR A 68 -14.82 11.84 -3.52
C THR A 68 -13.81 12.97 -3.34
N TYR A 69 -12.65 12.64 -2.82
CA TYR A 69 -11.51 13.53 -2.71
C TYR A 69 -10.34 12.97 -3.49
N ASP A 70 -9.50 13.85 -3.96
CA ASP A 70 -8.19 13.60 -4.58
C ASP A 70 -7.16 14.34 -3.72
N LEU A 71 -6.49 13.60 -2.83
CA LEU A 71 -5.58 14.16 -1.83
C LEU A 71 -4.14 14.12 -2.32
N SER A 72 -3.35 15.13 -1.97
CA SER A 72 -1.96 15.23 -2.39
C SER A 72 -1.04 14.29 -1.60
N GLU A 73 -0.51 13.28 -2.26
CA GLU A 73 0.55 12.44 -1.72
C GLU A 73 1.84 13.24 -1.48
N MET A 74 2.18 14.12 -2.40
CA MET A 74 3.46 14.82 -2.35
C MET A 74 3.53 15.86 -1.24
N PHE A 75 2.40 16.38 -0.77
CA PHE A 75 2.35 17.21 0.42
C PHE A 75 2.84 16.44 1.67
N ILE A 76 2.39 15.23 1.84
CA ILE A 76 2.81 14.31 2.90
C ILE A 76 4.27 13.85 2.70
N VAL A 77 4.64 13.49 1.48
CA VAL A 77 6.01 13.04 1.14
C VAL A 77 7.04 14.12 1.46
N ARG A 78 6.76 15.39 1.17
CA ARG A 78 7.65 16.50 1.55
C ARG A 78 7.87 16.57 3.06
N GLN A 79 6.81 16.44 3.86
CA GLN A 79 6.92 16.43 5.32
C GLN A 79 7.72 15.23 5.83
N LYS A 80 7.52 14.07 5.24
CA LYS A 80 8.30 12.87 5.55
C LYS A 80 9.81 13.10 5.33
N TYR A 81 10.21 13.70 4.22
CA TYR A 81 11.63 14.01 4.00
C TYR A 81 12.19 14.99 5.06
N MET A 82 11.40 16.00 5.46
CA MET A 82 11.78 16.89 6.56
C MET A 82 12.00 16.14 7.87
N ASN A 83 11.10 15.21 8.20
CA ASN A 83 11.19 14.38 9.40
C ASN A 83 12.43 13.46 9.35
N GLN A 84 12.72 12.85 8.21
CA GLN A 84 13.92 12.02 8.02
C GLN A 84 15.23 12.82 8.14
N LEU A 85 15.26 14.04 7.63
CA LEU A 85 16.42 14.93 7.80
C LEU A 85 16.65 15.25 9.28
N GLN A 86 15.58 15.48 10.04
CA GLN A 86 15.65 15.70 11.48
C GLN A 86 16.14 14.45 12.21
N ASP A 87 15.55 13.29 11.93
CA ASP A 87 15.91 12.00 12.55
C ASP A 87 17.38 11.64 12.26
N ASN A 88 17.78 11.71 10.99
CA ASN A 88 19.16 11.41 10.59
C ASN A 88 20.19 12.31 11.29
N TYR A 89 19.90 13.60 11.44
CA TYR A 89 20.81 14.52 12.11
C TYR A 89 20.97 14.19 13.59
N VAL A 90 19.87 13.99 14.32
CA VAL A 90 19.94 13.68 15.76
C VAL A 90 20.54 12.29 16.02
N ARG A 91 20.43 11.36 15.07
CA ARG A 91 21.08 10.04 15.07
C ARG A 91 22.52 10.09 14.52
N GLN A 92 23.08 11.27 14.32
CA GLN A 92 24.47 11.46 13.88
C GLN A 92 24.78 10.78 12.54
N GLY A 93 23.85 10.84 11.58
CA GLY A 93 23.97 10.25 10.25
C GLY A 93 23.58 8.78 10.15
N ARG A 94 23.02 8.19 11.20
CA ARG A 94 22.60 6.77 11.23
C ARG A 94 21.09 6.59 11.01
N GLY A 95 20.37 7.66 10.66
CA GLY A 95 18.98 7.58 10.26
C GLY A 95 18.82 7.09 8.82
N ASN A 96 17.64 6.59 8.50
CA ASN A 96 17.30 6.20 7.13
C ASN A 96 16.83 7.41 6.33
N ILE A 97 17.59 7.84 5.32
CA ILE A 97 17.13 8.82 4.32
C ILE A 97 16.89 8.09 3.00
N GLY A 98 15.64 7.87 2.67
CA GLY A 98 15.22 7.16 1.46
C GLY A 98 13.87 7.64 0.98
N GLN A 99 13.34 6.99 -0.03
CA GLN A 99 11.99 7.29 -0.54
C GLN A 99 10.90 6.46 0.16
N GLY A 100 11.24 5.25 0.58
CA GLY A 100 10.35 4.34 1.26
C GLY A 100 9.95 4.80 2.66
N SER A 101 8.82 4.28 3.13
CA SER A 101 8.26 4.44 4.46
C SER A 101 7.03 3.55 4.61
N LEU A 102 6.30 3.67 5.74
CA LEU A 102 5.10 2.88 6.05
C LEU A 102 3.88 3.79 6.30
N SER A 103 2.70 3.20 6.49
CA SER A 103 1.43 3.93 6.62
C SER A 103 1.41 4.91 7.80
N HIS A 104 2.01 4.57 8.94
CA HIS A 104 2.06 5.45 10.11
C HIS A 104 2.78 6.79 9.81
N THR A 105 3.73 6.81 8.87
CA THR A 105 4.37 8.05 8.44
C THR A 105 3.38 9.02 7.79
N PHE A 106 2.41 8.49 7.01
CA PHE A 106 1.31 9.32 6.50
C PHE A 106 0.50 9.91 7.66
N MET A 107 0.10 9.08 8.62
CA MET A 107 -0.70 9.49 9.78
C MET A 107 0.02 10.55 10.61
N ASN A 108 1.32 10.36 10.88
CA ASN A 108 2.15 11.30 11.62
C ASN A 108 2.29 12.64 10.88
N ALA A 109 2.58 12.61 9.57
CA ALA A 109 2.69 13.82 8.76
C ALA A 109 1.34 14.55 8.65
N PHE A 110 0.23 13.84 8.44
CA PHE A 110 -1.11 14.40 8.44
C PHE A 110 -1.41 15.13 9.76
N ASN A 111 -1.10 14.51 10.89
CA ASN A 111 -1.26 15.13 12.22
C ASN A 111 -0.33 16.35 12.40
N GLN A 112 0.87 16.34 11.82
CA GLN A 112 1.84 17.45 11.94
C GLN A 112 1.46 18.66 11.08
N VAL A 113 1.11 18.47 9.81
CA VAL A 113 0.98 19.56 8.83
C VAL A 113 -0.39 19.65 8.16
N GLY A 114 -1.28 18.68 8.37
CA GLY A 114 -2.54 18.57 7.66
C GLY A 114 -2.36 17.94 6.28
N ILE A 115 -3.26 18.28 5.35
CA ILE A 115 -3.24 17.81 3.96
C ILE A 115 -3.88 18.84 3.04
N VAL A 116 -3.64 18.72 1.74
CA VAL A 116 -4.27 19.55 0.71
C VAL A 116 -4.80 18.67 -0.43
N PRO A 117 -5.73 19.17 -1.27
CA PRO A 117 -6.10 18.48 -2.50
C PRO A 117 -4.93 18.40 -3.49
N GLU A 118 -4.91 17.37 -4.34
CA GLU A 118 -3.91 17.18 -5.39
C GLU A 118 -3.85 18.37 -6.36
N GLU A 119 -4.99 18.94 -6.74
CA GLU A 119 -5.06 20.13 -7.61
C GLU A 119 -4.38 21.37 -7.01
N VAL A 120 -4.19 21.41 -5.70
CA VAL A 120 -3.52 22.51 -4.99
C VAL A 120 -2.01 22.28 -4.92
N TYR A 121 -1.57 21.04 -4.83
CA TYR A 121 -0.16 20.70 -4.70
C TYR A 121 0.13 19.31 -5.30
N SER A 122 0.50 19.29 -6.58
CA SER A 122 0.84 18.05 -7.29
C SER A 122 2.24 17.51 -6.93
N GLY A 123 3.11 18.35 -6.38
CA GLY A 123 4.50 17.97 -6.09
C GLY A 123 5.35 17.74 -7.35
N ILE A 124 4.97 18.30 -8.47
CA ILE A 124 5.75 18.32 -9.72
C ILE A 124 6.03 19.78 -10.09
N ASN A 125 7.29 20.19 -9.99
CA ASN A 125 7.74 21.55 -10.31
C ASN A 125 9.01 21.54 -11.17
N TYR A 126 9.10 20.61 -12.10
CA TYR A 126 10.19 20.43 -13.07
C TYR A 126 9.58 20.05 -14.42
N ASP A 127 10.36 20.08 -15.48
CA ASP A 127 9.90 19.83 -16.86
C ASP A 127 9.57 18.33 -17.06
N SER A 128 8.47 17.88 -16.45
CA SER A 128 7.92 16.54 -16.55
C SER A 128 6.46 16.54 -16.06
N ASP A 129 5.66 15.63 -16.59
CA ASP A 129 4.31 15.29 -16.12
C ASP A 129 4.28 14.08 -15.16
N ARG A 130 5.45 13.58 -14.77
CA ARG A 130 5.61 12.37 -13.95
C ARG A 130 6.55 12.61 -12.77
N HIS A 131 6.21 12.02 -11.64
CA HIS A 131 7.05 12.06 -10.45
C HIS A 131 8.40 11.37 -10.70
N ASN A 132 9.50 12.03 -10.29
CA ASN A 132 10.84 11.48 -10.29
C ASN A 132 11.67 12.10 -9.15
N HIS A 133 11.94 11.33 -8.12
CA HIS A 133 12.68 11.80 -6.94
C HIS A 133 14.16 11.38 -6.92
N ALA A 134 14.65 10.70 -7.95
CA ALA A 134 15.99 10.12 -7.95
C ALA A 134 17.10 11.16 -7.75
N GLU A 135 17.00 12.32 -8.41
CA GLU A 135 17.97 13.40 -8.29
C GLU A 135 17.81 14.15 -6.96
N MET A 136 16.60 14.57 -6.63
CA MET A 136 16.27 15.28 -5.39
C MET A 136 16.79 14.53 -4.15
N VAL A 137 16.57 13.22 -4.08
CA VAL A 137 17.03 12.40 -2.94
C VAL A 137 18.53 12.35 -2.83
N LYS A 138 19.28 12.36 -3.94
CA LYS A 138 20.75 12.46 -3.91
C LYS A 138 21.22 13.77 -3.28
N TYR A 139 20.58 14.89 -3.65
CA TYR A 139 20.89 16.19 -3.04
C TYR A 139 20.50 16.22 -1.56
N ILE A 140 19.34 15.70 -1.19
CA ILE A 140 18.95 15.58 0.22
C ILE A 140 20.01 14.84 1.03
N LYS A 141 20.45 13.67 0.54
CA LYS A 141 21.49 12.87 1.21
C LYS A 141 22.82 13.62 1.35
N ALA A 142 23.26 14.31 0.30
CA ALA A 142 24.50 15.09 0.33
C ALA A 142 24.43 16.23 1.36
N ILE A 143 23.33 16.98 1.39
CA ILE A 143 23.11 18.08 2.35
C ILE A 143 23.02 17.52 3.78
N ALA A 144 22.31 16.41 3.98
CA ALA A 144 22.21 15.76 5.29
C ALA A 144 23.57 15.29 5.82
N THR A 145 24.39 14.66 4.97
CA THR A 145 25.75 14.23 5.32
C THR A 145 26.63 15.43 5.72
N THR A 146 26.59 16.50 4.91
CA THR A 146 27.37 17.72 5.21
C THR A 146 26.94 18.33 6.55
N ALA A 147 25.64 18.39 6.85
CA ALA A 147 25.17 18.93 8.12
C ALA A 147 25.64 18.10 9.34
N VAL A 148 25.68 16.78 9.20
CA VAL A 148 26.21 15.86 10.23
C VAL A 148 27.72 16.08 10.43
N ASP A 149 28.49 16.15 9.35
CA ASP A 149 29.94 16.37 9.40
C ASP A 149 30.30 17.73 10.06
N MET A 150 29.55 18.76 9.73
CA MET A 150 29.67 20.10 10.33
C MET A 150 29.16 20.17 11.78
N LYS A 151 28.41 19.16 12.24
CA LYS A 151 27.75 19.13 13.56
C LYS A 151 26.89 20.37 13.82
N LYS A 152 26.34 20.94 12.76
CA LYS A 152 25.57 22.19 12.81
C LYS A 152 24.55 22.27 11.69
N ARG A 153 23.36 22.76 12.03
CA ARG A 153 22.34 23.20 11.10
C ARG A 153 22.07 24.68 11.34
N SER A 154 22.58 25.49 10.42
CA SER A 154 22.40 26.95 10.45
C SER A 154 21.03 27.36 9.88
N PRO A 155 20.59 28.62 10.04
CA PRO A 155 19.42 29.14 9.33
C PRO A 155 19.50 28.95 7.79
N GLU A 156 20.71 29.04 7.23
CA GLU A 156 20.97 28.85 5.81
C GLU A 156 20.72 27.40 5.37
N TYR A 157 21.06 26.43 6.23
CA TYR A 157 20.73 25.01 6.00
C TYR A 157 19.23 24.82 5.78
N TYR A 158 18.38 25.39 6.62
CA TYR A 158 16.92 25.24 6.48
C TYR A 158 16.41 25.91 5.21
N LYS A 159 16.92 27.11 4.87
CA LYS A 159 16.60 27.78 3.60
C LYS A 159 17.02 26.97 2.37
N LEU A 160 18.21 26.32 2.44
CA LEU A 160 18.69 25.47 1.37
C LEU A 160 17.78 24.25 1.15
N ILE A 161 17.36 23.60 2.23
CA ILE A 161 16.43 22.47 2.18
C ILE A 161 15.06 22.89 1.64
N ASP A 162 14.49 24.01 2.12
CA ASP A 162 13.22 24.52 1.62
C ASP A 162 13.30 24.85 0.14
N ASN A 163 14.36 25.55 -0.30
CA ASN A 163 14.57 25.87 -1.71
C ASN A 163 14.75 24.63 -2.58
N LEU A 164 15.41 23.58 -2.06
CA LEU A 164 15.53 22.32 -2.78
C LEU A 164 14.14 21.68 -2.99
N PHE A 165 13.33 21.59 -1.94
CA PHE A 165 11.99 21.05 -2.07
C PHE A 165 11.09 21.93 -2.94
N ASP A 166 11.18 23.27 -2.82
CA ASP A 166 10.43 24.18 -3.68
C ASP A 166 10.79 24.02 -5.16
N THR A 167 12.06 23.72 -5.45
CA THR A 167 12.53 23.46 -6.82
C THR A 167 11.92 22.22 -7.43
N TYR A 168 11.84 21.12 -6.68
CA TYR A 168 11.36 19.83 -7.19
C TYR A 168 9.86 19.62 -6.98
N LEU A 169 9.34 20.01 -5.81
CA LEU A 169 7.97 19.69 -5.41
C LEU A 169 7.02 20.90 -5.45
N GLY A 170 7.56 22.11 -5.65
CA GLY A 170 6.79 23.33 -5.60
C GLY A 170 6.65 23.89 -4.17
N LYS A 171 6.24 25.17 -4.10
CA LYS A 171 6.04 25.87 -2.82
C LYS A 171 4.81 25.32 -2.09
N LEU A 172 4.97 25.12 -0.78
CA LEU A 172 3.83 24.74 0.06
C LEU A 172 2.78 25.87 0.11
N PRO A 173 1.50 25.55 -0.08
CA PRO A 173 0.43 26.51 0.10
C PRO A 173 0.22 26.80 1.59
N GLU A 174 0.31 28.07 1.98
CA GLU A 174 -0.11 28.50 3.31
C GLU A 174 -1.63 28.55 3.42
N LYS A 175 -2.29 29.04 2.36
CA LYS A 175 -3.73 29.09 2.19
C LYS A 175 -4.09 28.75 0.76
N PHE A 176 -5.28 28.20 0.57
CA PHE A 176 -5.82 27.86 -0.74
C PHE A 176 -7.34 27.90 -0.75
N THR A 177 -7.94 28.04 -1.92
CA THR A 177 -9.39 27.92 -2.10
C THR A 177 -9.71 26.55 -2.71
N TYR A 178 -10.60 25.83 -2.07
CA TYR A 178 -11.12 24.55 -2.57
C TYR A 178 -12.64 24.55 -2.47
N GLN A 179 -13.33 24.23 -3.59
CA GLN A 179 -14.79 24.25 -3.67
C GLN A 179 -15.42 25.55 -3.14
N GLY A 180 -14.80 26.70 -3.44
CA GLY A 180 -15.29 28.04 -3.09
C GLY A 180 -15.06 28.46 -1.64
N LYS A 181 -14.33 27.68 -0.83
CA LYS A 181 -14.00 27.99 0.55
C LYS A 181 -12.49 28.08 0.75
N GLU A 182 -12.04 29.08 1.54
CA GLU A 182 -10.64 29.24 1.91
C GLU A 182 -10.26 28.26 3.05
N TYR A 183 -9.09 27.65 2.90
CA TYR A 183 -8.51 26.73 3.87
C TYR A 183 -7.02 26.98 4.07
N THR A 184 -6.52 26.57 5.21
CA THR A 184 -5.12 26.18 5.40
C THR A 184 -5.03 24.65 5.32
N PRO A 185 -3.85 24.03 5.15
CA PRO A 185 -3.72 22.58 5.17
C PRO A 185 -4.34 21.93 6.42
N LYS A 186 -4.17 22.56 7.58
CA LYS A 186 -4.76 22.09 8.85
C LYS A 186 -6.29 22.19 8.90
N THR A 187 -6.85 23.31 8.45
CA THR A 187 -8.31 23.47 8.48
C THR A 187 -8.99 22.61 7.42
N PHE A 188 -8.33 22.33 6.31
CA PHE A 188 -8.81 21.37 5.32
C PHE A 188 -8.80 19.95 5.90
N ALA A 189 -7.69 19.49 6.49
CA ALA A 189 -7.59 18.21 7.17
C ALA A 189 -8.70 18.03 8.23
N ALA A 190 -8.92 19.04 9.07
CA ALA A 190 -9.98 19.02 10.06
C ALA A 190 -11.39 18.89 9.44
N SER A 191 -11.64 19.49 8.28
CA SER A 191 -12.93 19.41 7.59
C SER A 191 -13.26 18.03 7.04
N LEU A 192 -12.24 17.21 6.77
CA LEU A 192 -12.40 15.83 6.32
C LEU A 192 -12.97 14.92 7.43
N GLY A 193 -12.68 15.23 8.71
CA GLY A 193 -13.18 14.46 9.85
C GLY A 193 -12.46 13.12 10.02
N LEU A 194 -11.30 12.92 9.39
CA LEU A 194 -10.44 11.77 9.60
C LEU A 194 -9.73 11.93 10.97
N ASN A 195 -9.74 10.86 11.76
CA ASN A 195 -8.98 10.77 13.02
C ASN A 195 -7.92 9.68 12.85
N MET A 196 -6.66 10.05 12.83
CA MET A 196 -5.55 9.11 12.57
C MET A 196 -5.40 8.04 13.66
N ASP A 197 -5.91 8.28 14.87
CA ASP A 197 -5.92 7.30 15.97
C ASP A 197 -6.93 6.16 15.76
N ASP A 198 -7.81 6.28 14.75
CA ASP A 198 -8.79 5.24 14.42
C ASP A 198 -8.20 4.14 13.52
N TYR A 199 -6.99 4.31 13.02
CA TYR A 199 -6.33 3.36 12.11
C TYR A 199 -5.28 2.55 12.85
N ILE A 200 -5.40 1.22 12.72
CA ILE A 200 -4.62 0.25 13.49
C ILE A 200 -3.77 -0.59 12.54
N GLU A 201 -2.47 -0.62 12.79
CA GLU A 201 -1.51 -1.47 12.08
C GLU A 201 -1.39 -2.83 12.78
N LEU A 202 -1.51 -3.90 12.00
CA LEU A 202 -1.55 -5.29 12.44
C LEU A 202 -0.55 -6.12 11.63
N THR A 203 0.22 -6.94 12.31
CA THR A 203 1.19 -7.87 11.69
C THR A 203 1.04 -9.28 12.27
N SER A 204 1.79 -10.23 11.73
CA SER A 204 1.75 -11.63 12.19
C SER A 204 3.11 -12.29 12.08
N PHE A 205 3.86 -12.31 13.17
CA PHE A 205 5.17 -12.98 13.26
C PHE A 205 5.29 -13.78 14.56
N THR A 206 6.02 -14.90 14.52
CA THR A 206 6.11 -15.83 15.66
C THR A 206 7.27 -15.51 16.60
N HIS A 207 8.19 -14.65 16.22
CA HIS A 207 9.36 -14.27 17.03
C HIS A 207 9.02 -13.25 18.12
N HIS A 208 7.79 -12.68 18.10
CA HIS A 208 7.25 -11.83 19.15
C HIS A 208 5.91 -12.38 19.70
N PRO A 209 5.57 -12.08 20.95
CA PRO A 209 4.30 -12.51 21.53
C PRO A 209 3.08 -11.98 20.77
N TYR A 210 2.06 -12.80 20.59
CA TYR A 210 0.78 -12.36 20.03
C TYR A 210 0.02 -11.46 21.00
N TYR A 211 -0.84 -10.62 20.42
CA TYR A 211 -1.71 -9.64 21.12
C TYR A 211 -0.93 -8.55 21.85
N GLN A 212 0.31 -8.33 21.51
CA GLN A 212 1.16 -7.27 22.00
C GLN A 212 1.66 -6.43 20.81
N LYS A 213 2.08 -5.21 21.11
CA LYS A 213 2.76 -4.38 20.12
C LYS A 213 4.26 -4.66 20.11
N PHE A 214 4.84 -4.65 18.94
CA PHE A 214 6.28 -4.64 18.75
C PHE A 214 6.65 -3.81 17.51
N GLU A 215 7.90 -3.42 17.42
CA GLU A 215 8.47 -2.76 16.25
C GLU A 215 8.78 -3.81 15.20
N VAL A 216 8.10 -3.77 14.05
CA VAL A 216 8.42 -4.67 12.92
C VAL A 216 9.76 -4.26 12.36
N GLU A 217 10.70 -5.22 12.31
CA GLU A 217 12.12 -5.01 12.00
C GLU A 217 12.34 -4.96 10.49
N VAL A 218 11.80 -3.93 9.85
CA VAL A 218 12.02 -3.63 8.42
C VAL A 218 12.67 -2.26 8.25
N PRO A 219 13.53 -2.06 7.24
CA PRO A 219 14.29 -0.81 7.06
C PRO A 219 13.41 0.44 6.91
N ASP A 220 12.23 0.32 6.32
CA ASP A 220 11.31 1.43 6.08
C ASP A 220 10.46 1.80 7.31
N ASN A 221 10.53 1.00 8.40
CA ASN A 221 10.04 1.38 9.73
C ASN A 221 11.04 2.28 10.48
N TRP A 222 11.53 3.33 9.81
CA TRP A 222 12.53 4.25 10.36
C TRP A 222 12.00 5.12 11.53
N GLU A 223 10.68 5.22 11.68
CA GLU A 223 10.04 5.89 12.83
C GLU A 223 9.91 4.95 14.05
N HIS A 224 10.28 3.68 13.92
CA HIS A 224 10.21 2.67 15.00
C HIS A 224 8.78 2.49 15.54
N ALA A 225 7.79 2.59 14.65
CA ALA A 225 6.40 2.41 15.02
C ALA A 225 6.12 0.97 15.44
N GLN A 226 5.22 0.83 16.42
CA GLN A 226 4.83 -0.46 16.95
C GLN A 226 3.47 -0.90 16.39
N MET A 227 3.41 -2.11 15.91
CA MET A 227 2.22 -2.75 15.35
C MET A 227 1.73 -3.86 16.26
N TYR A 228 0.41 -4.11 16.31
CA TYR A 228 -0.13 -5.25 17.04
C TYR A 228 0.17 -6.55 16.30
N ASN A 229 0.69 -7.53 17.04
CA ASN A 229 0.96 -8.87 16.53
C ASN A 229 -0.24 -9.79 16.73
N LEU A 230 -0.72 -10.42 15.66
CA LEU A 230 -1.83 -11.35 15.68
C LEU A 230 -1.39 -12.75 15.19
N PRO A 231 -2.05 -13.83 15.62
CA PRO A 231 -1.97 -15.09 14.89
C PRO A 231 -2.36 -14.90 13.41
N LEU A 232 -1.68 -15.57 12.49
CA LEU A 232 -1.87 -15.38 11.05
C LEU A 232 -3.35 -15.47 10.62
N ASN A 233 -4.07 -16.47 11.11
CA ASN A 233 -5.48 -16.61 10.76
C ASN A 233 -6.35 -15.48 11.28
N GLU A 234 -6.02 -14.88 12.44
CA GLU A 234 -6.76 -13.73 12.96
C GLU A 234 -6.45 -12.45 12.19
N MET A 235 -5.20 -12.26 11.73
CA MET A 235 -4.86 -11.15 10.83
C MET A 235 -5.64 -11.24 9.51
N MET A 236 -5.73 -12.44 8.94
CA MET A 236 -6.51 -12.67 7.71
C MET A 236 -8.02 -12.50 7.96
N GLU A 237 -8.51 -12.94 9.13
CA GLU A 237 -9.91 -12.71 9.54
C GLU A 237 -10.23 -11.22 9.62
N VAL A 238 -9.31 -10.38 10.12
CA VAL A 238 -9.48 -8.93 10.12
C VAL A 238 -9.60 -8.39 8.70
N ALA A 239 -8.71 -8.80 7.78
CA ALA A 239 -8.77 -8.35 6.39
C ALA A 239 -10.10 -8.75 5.72
N ASP A 240 -10.53 -10.00 5.90
CA ASP A 240 -11.80 -10.50 5.37
C ASP A 240 -13.00 -9.77 5.99
N TYR A 241 -12.97 -9.56 7.31
CA TYR A 241 -14.04 -8.85 8.02
C TYR A 241 -14.14 -7.40 7.56
N ALA A 242 -13.02 -6.70 7.42
CA ALA A 242 -12.97 -5.34 6.92
C ALA A 242 -13.67 -5.22 5.56
N LEU A 243 -13.24 -6.02 4.58
CA LEU A 243 -13.77 -5.99 3.22
C LEU A 243 -15.26 -6.36 3.18
N ASN A 244 -15.68 -7.38 3.91
CA ASN A 244 -17.09 -7.81 3.97
C ASN A 244 -18.01 -6.79 4.67
N ASN A 245 -17.46 -5.85 5.45
CA ASN A 245 -18.22 -4.81 6.14
C ASN A 245 -18.04 -3.41 5.52
N GLY A 246 -17.55 -3.32 4.29
CA GLY A 246 -17.46 -2.06 3.53
C GLY A 246 -16.26 -1.20 3.90
N TYR A 247 -15.27 -1.74 4.61
CA TYR A 247 -13.97 -1.13 4.83
C TYR A 247 -12.96 -1.66 3.82
N THR A 248 -11.91 -0.90 3.57
CA THR A 248 -10.77 -1.33 2.79
C THR A 248 -9.59 -1.65 3.69
N VAL A 249 -8.49 -2.15 3.12
CA VAL A 249 -7.28 -2.52 3.86
C VAL A 249 -6.07 -1.93 3.17
N CYS A 250 -5.24 -1.15 3.87
CA CYS A 250 -3.92 -0.81 3.38
C CYS A 250 -2.99 -1.98 3.67
N TRP A 251 -2.33 -2.49 2.65
CA TRP A 251 -1.51 -3.70 2.69
C TRP A 251 -0.07 -3.37 2.34
N ASP A 252 0.84 -3.88 3.12
CA ASP A 252 2.28 -3.84 2.87
C ASP A 252 2.85 -5.24 2.77
N GLY A 253 3.75 -5.47 1.80
CA GLY A 253 4.39 -6.75 1.62
C GLY A 253 5.33 -6.82 0.44
N ASP A 254 5.81 -8.03 0.21
CA ASP A 254 6.77 -8.37 -0.83
C ASP A 254 6.08 -8.61 -2.17
N VAL A 255 6.59 -7.93 -3.20
CA VAL A 255 6.15 -8.06 -4.60
C VAL A 255 7.29 -8.41 -5.55
N SER A 256 8.47 -8.74 -5.02
CA SER A 256 9.67 -9.07 -5.80
C SER A 256 9.62 -10.46 -6.45
N GLU A 257 8.65 -11.28 -6.06
CA GLU A 257 8.47 -12.66 -6.50
C GLU A 257 8.03 -12.79 -7.95
N LYS A 258 8.46 -13.87 -8.63
CA LYS A 258 7.95 -14.22 -9.96
C LYS A 258 6.44 -14.47 -9.99
N GLY A 259 5.87 -14.89 -8.86
CA GLY A 259 4.44 -15.09 -8.69
C GLY A 259 3.63 -13.79 -8.70
N PHE A 260 4.26 -12.63 -8.45
CA PHE A 260 3.63 -11.33 -8.59
C PHE A 260 3.72 -10.83 -10.03
N SER A 261 2.62 -10.87 -10.75
CA SER A 261 2.55 -10.45 -12.14
C SER A 261 1.53 -9.33 -12.35
N PHE A 262 1.97 -8.08 -12.19
CA PHE A 262 1.11 -6.93 -12.44
C PHE A 262 0.58 -6.90 -13.88
N LYS A 263 1.43 -7.25 -14.86
CA LYS A 263 1.03 -7.33 -16.28
C LYS A 263 -0.15 -8.29 -16.48
N ASN A 264 -0.13 -9.45 -15.82
CA ASN A 264 -1.19 -10.45 -15.92
C ASN A 264 -2.32 -10.24 -14.91
N GLY A 265 -2.24 -9.21 -14.05
CA GLY A 265 -3.26 -8.86 -13.06
C GLY A 265 -3.46 -9.91 -11.97
N VAL A 266 -2.41 -10.67 -11.64
CA VAL A 266 -2.50 -11.75 -10.66
C VAL A 266 -1.22 -11.89 -9.85
N ALA A 267 -1.36 -12.26 -8.57
CA ALA A 267 -0.25 -12.68 -7.73
C ALA A 267 -0.60 -14.01 -7.05
N ILE A 268 0.31 -14.99 -7.15
CA ILE A 268 0.15 -16.35 -6.68
C ILE A 268 1.40 -16.82 -5.91
N ASN A 269 1.20 -17.77 -5.01
CA ASN A 269 2.26 -18.46 -4.26
C ASN A 269 2.23 -19.96 -4.59
N PRO A 270 2.75 -20.37 -5.77
CA PRO A 270 2.55 -21.71 -6.28
C PRO A 270 3.30 -22.75 -5.45
N GLU A 271 2.63 -23.88 -5.18
CA GLU A 271 3.25 -25.05 -4.58
C GLU A 271 3.93 -25.91 -5.67
N VAL A 272 5.24 -25.99 -5.61
CA VAL A 272 6.00 -26.89 -6.50
C VAL A 272 6.02 -28.28 -5.88
N LYS A 273 5.13 -29.14 -6.35
CA LYS A 273 5.05 -30.53 -5.93
C LYS A 273 6.11 -31.40 -6.61
N LYS A 274 6.44 -32.54 -5.97
CA LYS A 274 7.14 -33.61 -6.67
C LYS A 274 6.24 -34.14 -7.80
N VAL A 275 6.85 -34.65 -8.86
CA VAL A 275 6.11 -35.10 -10.05
C VAL A 275 5.04 -36.16 -9.70
N GLU A 276 5.36 -37.02 -8.76
CA GLU A 276 4.47 -38.09 -8.25
C GLU A 276 3.19 -37.57 -7.58
N ASP A 277 3.20 -36.33 -7.07
CA ASP A 277 2.09 -35.72 -6.32
C ASP A 277 1.11 -34.93 -7.20
N TYR A 278 1.42 -34.80 -8.49
CA TYR A 278 0.51 -34.15 -9.44
C TYR A 278 -0.60 -35.10 -9.91
N SER A 279 -1.72 -34.53 -10.35
CA SER A 279 -2.80 -35.26 -11.02
C SER A 279 -2.25 -36.01 -12.25
N THR A 280 -2.92 -37.10 -12.66
CA THR A 280 -2.48 -37.92 -13.81
C THR A 280 -2.24 -37.10 -15.07
N THR A 281 -3.07 -36.10 -15.32
CA THR A 281 -2.97 -35.20 -16.49
C THR A 281 -1.75 -34.26 -16.38
N ASP A 282 -1.53 -33.68 -15.21
CA ASP A 282 -0.42 -32.76 -14.98
C ASP A 282 0.90 -33.53 -14.85
N ARG A 283 0.88 -34.75 -14.27
CA ARG A 283 2.05 -35.65 -14.20
C ARG A 283 2.61 -35.94 -15.60
N ALA A 284 1.78 -36.33 -16.55
CA ALA A 284 2.22 -36.63 -17.92
C ALA A 284 2.88 -35.41 -18.59
N ARG A 285 2.46 -34.19 -18.22
CA ARG A 285 3.06 -32.95 -18.68
C ARG A 285 4.39 -32.65 -17.99
N PHE A 286 4.46 -32.83 -16.69
CA PHE A 286 5.60 -32.42 -15.85
C PHE A 286 6.69 -33.49 -15.71
N GLU A 287 6.40 -34.74 -16.05
CA GLU A 287 7.33 -35.88 -15.92
C GLU A 287 8.61 -35.72 -16.79
N LYS A 288 8.52 -34.91 -17.85
CA LYS A 288 9.63 -34.63 -18.77
C LYS A 288 10.33 -33.31 -18.51
N MET A 289 9.89 -32.55 -17.51
CA MET A 289 10.39 -31.22 -17.16
C MET A 289 11.22 -31.28 -15.88
N ASP A 290 12.33 -30.55 -15.83
CA ASP A 290 13.02 -30.31 -14.57
C ASP A 290 12.21 -29.31 -13.68
N GLU A 291 12.65 -29.10 -12.45
CA GLU A 291 11.94 -28.24 -11.50
C GLU A 291 11.85 -26.79 -11.99
N LYS A 292 12.90 -26.28 -12.62
CA LYS A 292 12.95 -24.93 -13.18
C LYS A 292 11.98 -24.77 -14.33
N GLU A 293 11.92 -25.73 -15.24
CA GLU A 293 10.99 -25.74 -16.35
C GLU A 293 9.54 -25.80 -15.88
N ARG A 294 9.25 -26.59 -14.82
CA ARG A 294 7.92 -26.65 -14.19
C ARG A 294 7.51 -25.30 -13.61
N LEU A 295 8.43 -24.63 -12.91
CA LEU A 295 8.20 -23.28 -12.38
C LEU A 295 7.94 -22.26 -13.49
N GLU A 296 8.71 -22.31 -14.58
CA GLU A 296 8.51 -21.41 -15.73
C GLU A 296 7.11 -21.61 -16.37
N GLU A 297 6.61 -22.84 -16.42
CA GLU A 297 5.24 -23.11 -16.89
C GLU A 297 4.17 -22.50 -15.97
N VAL A 298 4.35 -22.57 -14.64
CA VAL A 298 3.43 -21.95 -13.68
C VAL A 298 3.36 -20.44 -13.87
N TYR A 299 4.50 -19.81 -14.08
CA TYR A 299 4.61 -18.36 -14.25
C TYR A 299 4.22 -17.83 -15.64
N LYS A 300 3.70 -18.70 -16.53
CA LYS A 300 2.96 -18.27 -17.72
C LYS A 300 1.55 -17.77 -17.40
N PHE A 301 1.03 -18.09 -16.20
CA PHE A 301 -0.30 -17.72 -15.72
C PHE A 301 -1.45 -18.16 -16.63
N GLU A 302 -1.28 -19.28 -17.33
CA GLU A 302 -2.27 -19.82 -18.27
C GLU A 302 -3.46 -20.51 -17.59
N LYS A 303 -3.30 -20.94 -16.35
CA LYS A 303 -4.35 -21.56 -15.52
C LYS A 303 -4.00 -21.44 -14.04
N PRO A 304 -5.00 -21.51 -13.13
CA PRO A 304 -4.73 -21.64 -11.69
C PRO A 304 -3.92 -22.89 -11.37
N PHE A 305 -2.96 -22.71 -10.47
CA PHE A 305 -2.13 -23.79 -9.91
C PHE A 305 -2.43 -24.00 -8.45
N PRO A 306 -2.16 -25.20 -7.89
CA PRO A 306 -2.12 -25.40 -6.45
C PRO A 306 -1.13 -24.45 -5.79
N GLU A 307 -1.52 -23.89 -4.66
CA GLU A 307 -0.71 -22.92 -3.92
C GLU A 307 -0.28 -23.48 -2.56
N VAL A 308 0.81 -22.96 -2.03
CA VAL A 308 1.37 -23.34 -0.72
C VAL A 308 0.32 -23.11 0.37
N ASN A 309 0.15 -24.09 1.24
CA ASN A 309 -0.60 -23.92 2.49
C ASN A 309 0.29 -23.17 3.50
N VAL A 310 0.12 -21.87 3.56
CA VAL A 310 0.96 -20.98 4.38
C VAL A 310 0.57 -21.10 5.86
N THR A 311 1.48 -21.66 6.64
CA THR A 311 1.40 -21.70 8.11
C THR A 311 2.15 -20.53 8.73
N PRO A 312 1.93 -20.20 10.01
CA PRO A 312 2.74 -19.18 10.72
C PRO A 312 4.25 -19.46 10.64
N GLN A 313 4.64 -20.76 10.65
CA GLN A 313 6.04 -21.17 10.55
C GLN A 313 6.63 -20.87 9.16
N VAL A 314 5.94 -21.25 8.08
CA VAL A 314 6.37 -20.97 6.70
C VAL A 314 6.53 -19.46 6.47
N ARG A 315 5.59 -18.67 6.99
CA ARG A 315 5.66 -17.21 6.92
C ARG A 315 6.88 -16.65 7.67
N GLN A 316 7.12 -17.13 8.89
CA GLN A 316 8.26 -16.69 9.71
C GLN A 316 9.60 -17.05 9.04
N GLU A 317 9.74 -18.28 8.55
CA GLU A 317 10.93 -18.71 7.82
C GLU A 317 11.19 -17.85 6.58
N GLY A 318 10.15 -17.48 5.83
CA GLY A 318 10.26 -16.58 4.69
C GLY A 318 10.80 -15.19 5.07
N PHE A 319 10.34 -14.64 6.18
CA PHE A 319 10.79 -13.35 6.69
C PHE A 319 12.24 -13.40 7.19
N GLU A 320 12.59 -14.39 8.01
CA GLU A 320 13.93 -14.57 8.56
C GLU A 320 14.99 -14.91 7.49
N ALA A 321 14.57 -15.55 6.41
CA ALA A 321 15.43 -15.88 5.28
C ALA A 321 15.53 -14.76 4.23
N PHE A 322 14.89 -13.61 4.47
CA PHE A 322 14.79 -12.49 3.52
C PHE A 322 14.19 -12.87 2.15
N VAL A 323 13.35 -13.91 2.14
CA VAL A 323 12.51 -14.32 1.01
C VAL A 323 11.23 -13.50 0.97
N THR A 324 10.82 -12.96 2.11
CA THR A 324 9.74 -11.98 2.23
C THR A 324 10.32 -10.70 2.83
N THR A 325 10.32 -9.63 2.03
CA THR A 325 10.85 -8.33 2.39
C THR A 325 9.76 -7.26 2.33
N ASP A 326 10.03 -6.10 2.93
CA ASP A 326 9.20 -4.91 2.79
C ASP A 326 9.54 -4.21 1.48
N ASP A 327 8.66 -4.30 0.50
CA ASP A 327 8.91 -3.79 -0.84
C ASP A 327 7.87 -2.77 -1.31
N HIS A 328 6.57 -2.99 -1.02
CA HIS A 328 5.52 -2.24 -1.69
C HIS A 328 4.20 -2.24 -0.94
N LEU A 329 3.65 -1.02 -0.78
CA LEU A 329 2.30 -0.87 -0.25
C LEU A 329 1.26 -0.78 -1.37
N MET A 330 0.13 -1.45 -1.15
CA MET A 330 -1.04 -1.44 -2.02
C MET A 330 -2.34 -1.36 -1.22
N HIS A 331 -3.45 -1.25 -1.92
CA HIS A 331 -4.76 -1.04 -1.31
C HIS A 331 -5.72 -2.18 -1.67
N LEU A 332 -6.08 -3.04 -0.69
CA LEU A 332 -7.07 -4.10 -0.88
C LEU A 332 -8.48 -3.50 -0.85
N THR A 333 -9.24 -3.70 -1.92
CA THR A 333 -10.55 -3.09 -2.11
C THR A 333 -11.67 -4.11 -2.27
N GLY A 334 -11.38 -5.41 -2.20
CA GLY A 334 -12.41 -6.42 -2.34
C GLY A 334 -11.90 -7.84 -2.28
N ILE A 335 -12.82 -8.76 -2.46
CA ILE A 335 -12.59 -10.21 -2.50
C ILE A 335 -13.16 -10.73 -3.81
N ALA A 336 -12.38 -11.57 -4.49
CA ALA A 336 -12.79 -12.31 -5.67
C ALA A 336 -12.52 -13.80 -5.50
N LYS A 337 -13.08 -14.61 -6.39
CA LYS A 337 -12.76 -16.04 -6.52
C LYS A 337 -12.39 -16.35 -7.96
N ASP A 338 -11.42 -17.24 -8.13
CA ASP A 338 -11.12 -17.79 -9.44
C ASP A 338 -12.15 -18.85 -9.86
N GLN A 339 -11.98 -19.42 -11.05
CA GLN A 339 -12.86 -20.47 -11.61
C GLN A 339 -12.87 -21.77 -10.78
N ASN A 340 -11.91 -21.97 -9.89
CA ASN A 340 -11.82 -23.13 -8.98
C ASN A 340 -12.40 -22.82 -7.60
N GLY A 341 -12.83 -21.57 -7.37
CA GLY A 341 -13.35 -21.09 -6.08
C GLY A 341 -12.27 -20.67 -5.08
N THR A 342 -11.00 -20.61 -5.49
CA THR A 342 -9.89 -20.08 -4.68
C THR A 342 -10.10 -18.60 -4.40
N LYS A 343 -9.88 -18.17 -3.15
CA LYS A 343 -10.04 -16.77 -2.73
C LYS A 343 -8.87 -15.91 -3.17
N TYR A 344 -9.19 -14.72 -3.66
CA TYR A 344 -8.26 -13.65 -4.01
C TYR A 344 -8.71 -12.32 -3.40
N TYR A 345 -7.76 -11.41 -3.20
CA TYR A 345 -8.00 -10.03 -2.80
C TYR A 345 -7.87 -9.11 -4.01
N ILE A 346 -8.92 -8.33 -4.30
CA ILE A 346 -8.90 -7.28 -5.33
C ILE A 346 -8.02 -6.15 -4.82
N THR A 347 -6.91 -5.92 -5.48
CA THR A 347 -5.85 -5.04 -5.03
C THR A 347 -5.64 -3.90 -6.01
N LYS A 348 -5.79 -2.66 -5.54
CA LYS A 348 -5.48 -1.44 -6.27
C LYS A 348 -4.00 -1.10 -6.10
N ASN A 349 -3.29 -0.97 -7.21
CA ASN A 349 -1.88 -0.58 -7.24
C ASN A 349 -1.73 0.91 -7.61
N SER A 350 -0.54 1.46 -7.47
CA SER A 350 -0.16 2.85 -7.78
C SER A 350 0.81 2.97 -8.97
N TRP A 351 0.70 2.09 -9.96
CA TRP A 351 1.56 2.08 -11.15
C TRP A 351 0.85 2.54 -12.42
N GLY A 352 -0.25 3.29 -12.29
CA GLY A 352 -1.08 3.75 -13.39
C GLY A 352 -1.97 2.65 -13.97
N THR A 353 -2.78 3.03 -14.95
CA THR A 353 -3.78 2.16 -15.58
C THR A 353 -3.30 1.50 -16.86
N GLU A 354 -2.18 1.98 -17.44
CA GLU A 354 -1.73 1.60 -18.79
C GLU A 354 -0.83 0.35 -18.81
N ARG A 355 -0.32 -0.08 -17.64
CA ARG A 355 0.67 -1.16 -17.54
C ARG A 355 0.07 -2.56 -17.45
N ASN A 356 -1.24 -2.64 -17.31
CA ASN A 356 -2.00 -3.88 -17.38
C ASN A 356 -3.40 -3.64 -17.94
N THR A 357 -4.10 -4.72 -18.33
CA THR A 357 -5.46 -4.65 -18.90
C THR A 357 -6.55 -4.61 -17.82
N PHE A 358 -6.17 -4.52 -16.55
CA PHE A 358 -7.08 -4.54 -15.40
C PHE A 358 -7.24 -3.15 -14.76
N GLY A 359 -6.93 -2.09 -15.51
CA GLY A 359 -7.09 -0.71 -15.05
C GLY A 359 -6.25 -0.34 -13.83
N GLY A 360 -5.08 -0.98 -13.66
CA GLY A 360 -4.18 -0.75 -12.53
C GLY A 360 -4.47 -1.60 -11.29
N TYR A 361 -5.42 -2.56 -11.40
CA TYR A 361 -5.71 -3.54 -10.35
C TYR A 361 -5.05 -4.89 -10.63
N LEU A 362 -4.96 -5.72 -9.62
CA LEU A 362 -4.61 -7.15 -9.72
C LEU A 362 -5.35 -7.94 -8.64
N ASN A 363 -5.39 -9.27 -8.79
CA ASN A 363 -5.93 -10.17 -7.79
C ASN A 363 -4.80 -10.95 -7.12
N MET A 364 -4.64 -10.80 -5.81
CA MET A 364 -3.64 -11.53 -5.00
C MET A 364 -4.31 -12.71 -4.30
N SER A 365 -3.78 -13.92 -4.48
CA SER A 365 -4.33 -15.10 -3.84
C SER A 365 -4.22 -15.03 -2.31
N ASP A 366 -5.10 -15.76 -1.61
CA ASP A 366 -5.04 -15.89 -0.15
C ASP A 366 -3.67 -16.42 0.31
N SER A 367 -3.11 -17.39 -0.41
CA SER A 367 -1.78 -17.93 -0.14
C SER A 367 -0.68 -16.89 -0.31
N PHE A 368 -0.73 -16.10 -1.38
CA PHE A 368 0.22 -15.01 -1.61
C PHE A 368 0.16 -13.96 -0.49
N VAL A 369 -1.03 -13.49 -0.15
CA VAL A 369 -1.22 -12.49 0.91
C VAL A 369 -0.75 -13.05 2.26
N ARG A 370 -1.07 -14.30 2.61
CA ARG A 370 -0.58 -14.94 3.84
C ARG A 370 0.94 -15.01 3.92
N ALA A 371 1.59 -15.35 2.81
CA ALA A 371 3.05 -15.51 2.77
C ALA A 371 3.78 -14.17 2.78
N LYS A 372 3.29 -13.19 2.00
CA LYS A 372 4.04 -12.01 1.60
C LYS A 372 3.67 -10.72 2.34
N THR A 373 2.64 -10.71 3.17
CA THR A 373 2.26 -9.53 3.97
C THR A 373 3.34 -9.21 5.02
N ILE A 374 3.80 -8.00 5.11
CA ILE A 374 4.54 -7.49 6.26
C ILE A 374 3.54 -7.05 7.32
N TYR A 375 2.64 -6.12 6.99
CA TYR A 375 1.56 -5.71 7.87
C TYR A 375 0.33 -5.28 7.05
N ILE A 376 -0.77 -5.09 7.75
CA ILE A 376 -1.97 -4.44 7.23
C ILE A 376 -2.37 -3.27 8.14
N MET A 377 -3.00 -2.25 7.57
CA MET A 377 -3.67 -1.20 8.34
C MET A 377 -5.16 -1.19 8.02
N VAL A 378 -5.97 -1.10 9.05
CA VAL A 378 -7.44 -1.05 8.96
C VAL A 378 -8.00 0.00 9.91
N HIS A 379 -9.23 0.45 9.64
CA HIS A 379 -9.98 1.23 10.64
C HIS A 379 -10.30 0.35 11.85
N LYS A 380 -10.21 0.88 13.07
CA LYS A 380 -10.47 0.12 14.32
C LYS A 380 -11.81 -0.61 14.34
N ASP A 381 -12.86 -0.04 13.71
CA ASP A 381 -14.18 -0.67 13.64
C ASP A 381 -14.27 -1.80 12.61
N ALA A 382 -13.25 -1.96 11.78
CA ALA A 382 -13.07 -3.08 10.86
C ALA A 382 -12.40 -4.30 11.53
N ILE A 383 -12.14 -4.26 12.83
CA ILE A 383 -11.57 -5.38 13.59
C ILE A 383 -12.71 -6.13 14.29
N PRO A 384 -12.84 -7.46 14.14
CA PRO A 384 -13.83 -8.27 14.87
C PRO A 384 -13.77 -8.06 16.38
N LYS A 385 -14.93 -7.96 17.03
CA LYS A 385 -15.04 -7.66 18.45
C LYS A 385 -14.21 -8.60 19.36
N ALA A 386 -14.15 -9.88 19.00
CA ALA A 386 -13.36 -10.86 19.74
C ALA A 386 -11.86 -10.56 19.70
N ILE A 387 -11.36 -10.12 18.52
CA ILE A 387 -9.95 -9.73 18.34
C ILE A 387 -9.66 -8.42 19.06
N LYS A 388 -10.55 -7.40 18.94
CA LYS A 388 -10.42 -6.16 19.71
C LYS A 388 -10.24 -6.42 21.20
N SER A 389 -11.08 -7.29 21.76
CA SER A 389 -11.00 -7.63 23.19
C SER A 389 -9.66 -8.25 23.59
N LYS A 390 -9.03 -9.04 22.71
CA LYS A 390 -7.70 -9.62 22.95
C LYS A 390 -6.58 -8.56 22.86
N LEU A 391 -6.77 -7.54 22.01
CA LEU A 391 -5.84 -6.44 21.82
C LEU A 391 -6.01 -5.33 22.89
N GLY A 392 -7.10 -5.31 23.63
CA GLY A 392 -7.42 -4.27 24.62
C GLY A 392 -7.79 -2.93 24.00
N ILE A 393 -8.42 -2.93 22.81
CA ILE A 393 -8.83 -1.74 22.05
C ILE A 393 -10.33 -1.72 21.75
#